data_a8acff6008cec178307de00d2a4c37d1
#
_entry.id   a8acff6008cec178307de00d2a4c37d1
#
_cell.length_a   1.000
_cell.length_b   1.000
_cell.length_c   1.000
_cell.angle_alpha   90.00
_cell.angle_beta   90.00
_cell.angle_gamma   90.00
#
_symmetry.space_group_name_H-M   'P 1'
#
loop_
_entity.id
_entity.type
_entity.pdbx_description
1 polymer ?
#
loop_
_entity_poly.entity_id
_entity_poly.type
_entity_poly.pdbx_seq_one_letter_code
_entity_poly.pdbx_strand_id
1 'polypeptide(L)'
;PCAFFCYVDRQMGPPQWSDLGMFLQTFMLLAKEAGLDTCAQEAWSMKHDSVSEFVKAEDSDILFCGMAIGYRDDSAIVNSLKSERRPLKEWAKFL
;
A
#
# COMPACT_ATOMS: atom_id res chain seq x y z
N PRO A 1 -3.35 -16.34 5.17
CA PRO A 1 -2.90 -14.96 5.05
C PRO A 1 -1.49 -14.89 4.49
N CYS A 2 -1.23 -13.85 3.75
CA CYS A 2 0.07 -13.56 3.13
C CYS A 2 0.38 -12.09 3.34
N ALA A 3 1.65 -11.71 3.24
CA ALA A 3 2.07 -10.33 3.21
C ALA A 3 3.28 -10.18 2.27
N PHE A 4 3.45 -8.98 1.73
CA PHE A 4 4.65 -8.60 1.02
C PHE A 4 5.12 -7.20 1.43
N PHE A 5 6.36 -6.90 1.14
CA PHE A 5 6.94 -5.58 1.34
C PHE A 5 7.30 -4.97 -0.01
N CYS A 6 6.92 -3.71 -0.20
CA CYS A 6 7.26 -2.95 -1.39
C CYS A 6 8.49 -2.09 -1.13
N TYR A 7 9.46 -2.24 -1.99
CA TYR A 7 10.68 -1.45 -2.00
C TYR A 7 10.77 -0.58 -3.25
N VAL A 8 11.48 0.51 -3.13
CA VAL A 8 11.76 1.44 -4.23
C VAL A 8 13.25 1.80 -4.17
N ASP A 9 13.87 1.95 -5.34
CA ASP A 9 15.26 2.36 -5.44
C ASP A 9 15.49 3.71 -4.75
N ARG A 10 16.48 3.79 -3.87
CA ARG A 10 16.85 4.97 -3.08
C ARG A 10 17.21 6.18 -3.95
N GLN A 11 17.70 5.96 -5.15
CA GLN A 11 18.08 7.03 -6.08
C GLN A 11 16.88 7.65 -6.80
N MET A 12 15.73 7.00 -6.75
CA MET A 12 14.53 7.44 -7.43
C MET A 12 13.73 8.43 -6.58
N GLY A 13 13.11 9.38 -7.24
CA GLY A 13 12.40 10.48 -6.60
C GLY A 13 10.87 10.36 -6.66
N PRO A 14 10.17 11.47 -6.35
CA PRO A 14 8.71 11.51 -6.27
C PRO A 14 7.92 10.93 -7.46
N PRO A 15 8.35 11.07 -8.73
CA PRO A 15 7.63 10.45 -9.85
C PRO A 15 7.48 8.93 -9.68
N GLN A 16 8.52 8.24 -9.21
CA GLN A 16 8.49 6.80 -9.02
C GLN A 16 7.60 6.38 -7.83
N TRP A 17 7.47 7.23 -6.83
CA TRP A 17 6.51 6.98 -5.73
C TRP A 17 5.07 6.99 -6.26
N SER A 18 4.77 7.85 -7.24
CA SER A 18 3.48 7.85 -7.93
C SER A 18 3.24 6.56 -8.70
N ASP A 19 4.25 6.07 -9.43
CA ASP A 19 4.19 4.79 -10.14
C ASP A 19 3.94 3.62 -9.18
N LEU A 20 4.62 3.61 -8.04
CA LEU A 20 4.43 2.59 -7.02
C LEU A 20 3.02 2.66 -6.42
N GLY A 21 2.48 3.85 -6.17
CA GLY A 21 1.11 4.03 -5.72
C GLY A 21 0.08 3.49 -6.72
N MET A 22 0.30 3.71 -8.02
CA MET A 22 -0.54 3.15 -9.09
C MET A 22 -0.42 1.62 -9.15
N PHE A 23 0.79 1.08 -9.01
CA PHE A 23 1.01 -0.36 -8.91
C PHE A 23 0.24 -0.98 -7.74
N LEU A 24 0.39 -0.41 -6.54
CA LEU A 24 -0.28 -0.91 -5.34
C LEU A 24 -1.81 -0.85 -5.48
N GLN A 25 -2.35 0.22 -6.03
CA GLN A 25 -3.79 0.33 -6.28
C GLN A 25 -4.27 -0.72 -7.27
N THR A 26 -3.54 -0.93 -8.36
CA THR A 26 -3.86 -1.96 -9.36
C THR A 26 -3.82 -3.35 -8.72
N PHE A 27 -2.80 -3.63 -7.93
CA PHE A 27 -2.70 -4.89 -7.19
C PHE A 27 -3.91 -5.12 -6.27
N MET A 28 -4.31 -4.10 -5.50
CA MET A 28 -5.47 -4.20 -4.60
C MET A 28 -6.77 -4.50 -5.35
N LEU A 29 -6.96 -3.89 -6.52
CA LEU A 29 -8.14 -4.14 -7.37
C LEU A 29 -8.15 -5.57 -7.92
N LEU A 30 -7.02 -6.06 -8.42
CA LEU A 30 -6.89 -7.43 -8.93
C LEU A 30 -7.06 -8.47 -7.81
N ALA A 31 -6.52 -8.21 -6.63
CA ALA A 31 -6.72 -9.07 -5.46
C ALA A 31 -8.21 -9.15 -5.11
N LYS A 32 -8.91 -8.01 -5.15
CA LYS A 32 -10.36 -7.98 -4.90
C LYS A 32 -11.16 -8.74 -5.94
N GLU A 33 -10.79 -8.65 -7.22
CA GLU A 33 -11.37 -9.46 -8.30
C GLU A 33 -11.16 -10.96 -8.06
N ALA A 34 -10.00 -11.33 -7.52
CA ALA A 34 -9.68 -12.72 -7.14
C ALA A 34 -10.34 -13.18 -5.82
N GLY A 35 -11.19 -12.37 -5.20
CA GLY A 35 -11.90 -12.70 -3.97
C GLY A 35 -11.09 -12.51 -2.69
N LEU A 36 -9.97 -11.77 -2.78
CA LEU A 36 -9.10 -11.45 -1.65
C LEU A 36 -9.27 -10.00 -1.23
N ASP A 37 -9.01 -9.73 0.04
CA ASP A 37 -8.93 -8.38 0.59
C ASP A 37 -7.48 -8.04 0.94
N THR A 38 -7.17 -6.75 0.93
CA THR A 38 -5.82 -6.24 1.16
C THR A 38 -5.82 -5.11 2.18
N CYS A 39 -4.70 -4.94 2.85
CA CYS A 39 -4.47 -3.84 3.77
C CYS A 39 -3.07 -3.28 3.56
N ALA A 40 -2.97 -2.09 2.96
CA ALA A 40 -1.73 -1.36 2.85
C ALA A 40 -1.33 -0.79 4.22
N GLN A 41 -0.06 -0.96 4.58
CA GLN A 41 0.46 -0.65 5.90
C GLN A 41 1.75 0.16 5.77
N GLU A 42 1.62 1.47 5.64
CA GLU A 42 2.77 2.40 5.54
C GLU A 42 3.64 2.42 6.80
N ALA A 43 3.08 2.07 7.96
CA ALA A 43 3.81 2.02 9.22
C ALA A 43 5.06 1.14 9.18
N TRP A 44 5.12 0.16 8.27
CA TRP A 44 6.31 -0.66 8.07
C TRP A 44 7.52 0.13 7.59
N SER A 45 7.33 1.23 6.86
CA SER A 45 8.43 2.11 6.43
C SER A 45 9.27 2.66 7.60
N MET A 46 8.62 2.85 8.76
CA MET A 46 9.31 3.26 10.00
C MET A 46 10.17 2.15 10.62
N LYS A 47 10.09 0.94 10.11
CA LYS A 47 10.85 -0.24 10.55
C LYS A 47 11.79 -0.74 9.45
N HIS A 48 12.21 0.17 8.58
CA HIS A 48 13.05 -0.13 7.42
C HIS A 48 14.21 -1.07 7.76
N ASP A 49 15.03 -0.71 8.75
CA ASP A 49 16.23 -1.48 9.07
C ASP A 49 15.90 -2.92 9.49
N SER A 50 14.94 -3.09 10.41
CA SER A 50 14.56 -4.41 10.91
C SER A 50 13.92 -5.29 9.82
N VAL A 51 13.10 -4.70 8.95
CA VAL A 51 12.47 -5.44 7.86
C VAL A 51 13.50 -5.79 6.79
N SER A 52 14.34 -4.84 6.41
CA SER A 52 15.40 -5.05 5.39
C SER A 52 16.39 -6.12 5.81
N GLU A 53 16.79 -6.14 7.07
CA GLU A 53 17.63 -7.21 7.62
C GLU A 53 16.95 -8.57 7.51
N PHE A 54 15.67 -8.64 7.89
CA PHE A 54 14.88 -9.89 7.86
C PHE A 54 14.69 -10.44 6.46
N VAL A 55 14.33 -9.58 5.48
CA VAL A 55 14.09 -10.00 4.09
C VAL A 55 15.37 -10.02 3.25
N LYS A 56 16.51 -9.55 3.80
CA LYS A 56 17.80 -9.40 3.11
C LYS A 56 17.68 -8.48 1.88
N ALA A 57 17.04 -7.34 2.07
CA ALA A 57 16.91 -6.32 1.03
C ALA A 57 18.28 -5.70 0.71
N GLU A 58 18.42 -5.19 -0.52
CA GLU A 58 19.63 -4.49 -0.95
C GLU A 58 19.71 -3.11 -0.29
N ASP A 59 20.92 -2.64 -0.01
CA ASP A 59 21.17 -1.31 0.58
C ASP A 59 20.67 -0.16 -0.33
N SER A 60 20.56 -0.41 -1.62
CA SER A 60 20.00 0.52 -2.60
C SER A 60 18.51 0.77 -2.43
N ASP A 61 17.81 -0.06 -1.69
CA ASP A 61 16.35 -0.07 -1.63
C ASP A 61 15.81 0.61 -0.38
N ILE A 62 14.68 1.27 -0.52
CA ILE A 62 13.93 1.86 0.59
C ILE A 62 12.61 1.13 0.73
N LEU A 63 12.30 0.66 1.93
CA LEU A 63 10.99 0.11 2.25
C LEU A 63 9.92 1.21 2.16
N PHE A 64 9.01 1.06 1.20
CA PHE A 64 7.92 2.01 1.00
C PHE A 64 6.70 1.68 1.86
N CYS A 65 6.20 0.45 1.77
CA CYS A 65 5.11 -0.04 2.63
C CYS A 65 5.08 -1.57 2.67
N GLY A 66 4.32 -2.10 3.62
CA GLY A 66 3.87 -3.49 3.60
C GLY A 66 2.43 -3.60 3.11
N MET A 67 2.05 -4.79 2.67
CA MET A 67 0.70 -5.14 2.24
C MET A 67 0.31 -6.49 2.82
N ALA A 68 -0.72 -6.52 3.65
CA ALA A 68 -1.34 -7.77 4.07
C ALA A 68 -2.41 -8.18 3.06
N ILE A 69 -2.54 -9.49 2.83
CA ILE A 69 -3.47 -10.09 1.88
C ILE A 69 -4.15 -11.27 2.55
N GLY A 70 -5.46 -11.39 2.41
CA GLY A 70 -6.20 -12.50 2.98
C GLY A 70 -7.69 -12.40 2.73
N TYR A 71 -8.43 -13.21 3.46
CA TYR A 71 -9.88 -13.12 3.47
C TYR A 71 -10.33 -12.15 4.55
N ARG A 72 -11.31 -11.32 4.23
CA ARG A 72 -11.88 -10.34 5.13
C ARG A 72 -12.61 -11.04 6.28
N ASP A 73 -12.40 -10.55 7.48
CA ASP A 73 -13.24 -10.85 8.62
C ASP A 73 -14.39 -9.84 8.71
N ASP A 74 -15.58 -10.24 8.30
CA ASP A 74 -16.76 -9.38 8.29
C ASP A 74 -17.26 -9.01 9.70
N SER A 75 -16.83 -9.76 10.74
CA SER A 75 -17.15 -9.46 12.13
C SER A 75 -16.27 -8.39 12.75
N ALA A 76 -15.11 -8.10 12.16
CA ALA A 76 -14.17 -7.12 12.67
C ALA A 76 -14.70 -5.69 12.44
N ILE A 77 -14.81 -4.93 13.53
CA ILE A 77 -15.39 -3.57 13.51
C ILE A 77 -14.67 -2.62 12.54
N VAL A 78 -13.34 -2.78 12.38
CA VAL A 78 -12.54 -1.99 11.46
C VAL A 78 -13.00 -2.13 10.01
N ASN A 79 -13.58 -3.27 9.64
CA ASN A 79 -14.07 -3.54 8.30
C ASN A 79 -15.43 -2.92 7.98
N SER A 80 -16.11 -2.35 8.98
CA SER A 80 -17.34 -1.56 8.79
C SER A 80 -17.06 -0.09 8.48
N LEU A 81 -15.81 0.37 8.65
CA LEU A 81 -15.42 1.75 8.40
C LEU A 81 -15.60 2.11 6.91
N LYS A 82 -16.36 3.17 6.66
CA LYS A 82 -16.46 3.81 5.35
C LYS A 82 -15.83 5.18 5.42
N SER A 83 -14.68 5.33 4.78
CA SER A 83 -14.00 6.62 4.72
C SER A 83 -14.75 7.59 3.79
N GLU A 84 -14.93 8.81 4.25
CA GLU A 84 -15.52 9.87 3.45
C GLU A 84 -14.62 10.28 2.29
N ARG A 85 -15.23 10.80 1.24
CA ARG A 85 -14.53 11.40 0.09
C ARG A 85 -15.01 12.82 -0.08
N ARG A 86 -14.08 13.75 -0.28
CA ARG A 86 -14.41 15.13 -0.58
C ARG A 86 -15.27 15.23 -1.85
N PRO A 87 -16.33 16.04 -1.85
CA PRO A 87 -17.09 16.34 -3.07
C PRO A 87 -16.17 16.90 -4.16
N LEU A 88 -16.41 16.49 -5.40
CA LEU A 88 -15.58 16.86 -6.55
C LEU A 88 -15.35 18.39 -6.64
N LYS A 89 -16.40 19.18 -6.38
CA LYS A 89 -16.37 20.66 -6.40
C LYS A 89 -15.38 21.32 -5.42
N GLU A 90 -14.90 20.58 -4.42
CA GLU A 90 -13.99 21.12 -3.40
C GLU A 90 -12.51 20.97 -3.78
N TRP A 91 -12.20 20.12 -4.75
CA TRP A 91 -10.81 19.85 -5.12
C TRP A 91 -10.53 19.87 -6.62
N ALA A 92 -11.57 19.85 -7.46
CA ALA A 92 -11.42 19.94 -8.91
C ALA A 92 -12.01 21.25 -9.44
N LYS A 93 -11.32 21.88 -10.37
CA LYS A 93 -11.78 23.05 -11.12
C LYS A 93 -11.84 22.71 -12.60
N PHE A 94 -13.00 22.88 -13.19
CA PHE A 94 -13.20 22.79 -14.65
C PHE A 94 -13.10 24.20 -15.24
N LEU A 95 -12.29 24.33 -16.30
CA LEU A 95 -12.05 25.59 -17.01
C LEU A 95 -12.91 25.66 -18.27
#